data_7ae4e946266f8a08a54af67c8b8941ec
#
_entry.id   7ae4e946266f8a08a54af67c8b8941ec
#
_cell.length_a   1.000
_cell.length_b   1.000
_cell.length_c   1.000
_cell.angle_alpha   90.00
_cell.angle_beta   90.00
_cell.angle_gamma   90.00
#
_symmetry.space_group_name_H-M   'P 1'
#
loop_
_entity.id
_entity.type
_entity.pdbx_description
1 polymer ?
#
loop_
_entity_poly.entity_id
_entity_poly.type
_entity_poly.pdbx_seq_one_letter_code
_entity_poly.pdbx_strand_id
1 'polypeptide(L)'
;EISGQEWRQTVDVNLNGQFYCASQAVPLLKQSLNASIVCISSVAGRLGYAYRTPYAATKWAIIGLAKSLAIELGPSGIRVNALLPGIVEGPRIEKVISDRAQTLGITYDEMEQEYINKVSLRRMVNAQDVANQALFLCSPTGMNISGQSISICGNVEVL
;
A
#
# COMPACT_ATOMS: atom_id res chain seq x y z
N GLU A 1 2.38 -22.39 9.63
CA GLU A 1 3.53 -21.59 10.09
C GLU A 1 4.20 -20.87 8.91
N ILE A 2 4.68 -19.65 9.12
CA ILE A 2 5.38 -18.87 8.09
C ILE A 2 6.82 -19.36 8.03
N SER A 3 7.28 -19.76 6.85
CA SER A 3 8.66 -20.23 6.65
C SER A 3 9.64 -19.05 6.51
N GLY A 4 10.92 -19.29 6.83
CA GLY A 4 11.98 -18.31 6.58
C GLY A 4 12.17 -17.96 5.09
N GLN A 5 11.80 -18.86 4.18
CA GLN A 5 11.82 -18.62 2.74
C GLN A 5 10.72 -17.64 2.34
N GLU A 6 9.49 -17.84 2.81
CA GLU A 6 8.35 -16.95 2.57
C GLU A 6 8.62 -15.54 3.13
N TRP A 7 9.21 -15.47 4.34
CA TRP A 7 9.65 -14.21 4.90
C TRP A 7 10.60 -13.46 3.97
N ARG A 8 11.71 -14.11 3.57
CA ARG A 8 12.70 -13.48 2.67
C ARG A 8 12.09 -13.03 1.36
N GLN A 9 11.31 -13.89 0.70
CA GLN A 9 10.66 -13.58 -0.57
C GLN A 9 9.72 -12.38 -0.44
N THR A 10 8.96 -12.30 0.65
CA THR A 10 8.05 -11.19 0.89
C THR A 10 8.82 -9.87 1.10
N VAL A 11 9.91 -9.90 1.86
CA VAL A 11 10.77 -8.73 2.07
C VAL A 11 11.42 -8.29 0.75
N ASP A 12 11.95 -9.23 -0.03
CA ASP A 12 12.62 -8.93 -1.29
C ASP A 12 11.69 -8.26 -2.29
N VAL A 13 10.49 -8.80 -2.46
CA VAL A 13 9.51 -8.24 -3.41
C VAL A 13 8.92 -6.93 -2.90
N ASN A 14 8.43 -6.90 -1.67
CA ASN A 14 7.64 -5.77 -1.19
C ASN A 14 8.50 -4.57 -0.76
N LEU A 15 9.61 -4.80 -0.10
CA LEU A 15 10.43 -3.74 0.49
C LEU A 15 11.67 -3.45 -0.35
N ASN A 16 12.53 -4.46 -0.56
CA ASN A 16 13.78 -4.28 -1.28
C ASN A 16 13.53 -3.82 -2.73
N GLY A 17 12.51 -4.36 -3.40
CA GLY A 17 12.12 -3.95 -4.74
C GLY A 17 11.80 -2.46 -4.83
N GLN A 18 11.03 -1.90 -3.88
CA GLN A 18 10.72 -0.46 -3.88
C GLN A 18 11.97 0.39 -3.60
N PHE A 19 12.82 -0.05 -2.68
CA PHE A 19 14.08 0.65 -2.40
C PHE A 19 15.00 0.67 -3.63
N TYR A 20 15.20 -0.46 -4.29
CA TYR A 20 16.06 -0.53 -5.48
C TYR A 20 15.51 0.33 -6.63
N CYS A 21 14.20 0.28 -6.89
CA CYS A 21 13.60 1.13 -7.89
C CYS A 21 13.78 2.62 -7.57
N ALA A 22 13.53 3.03 -6.33
CA ALA A 22 13.72 4.40 -5.89
C ALA A 22 15.18 4.85 -6.03
N SER A 23 16.13 4.05 -5.57
CA SER A 23 17.57 4.37 -5.63
C SER A 23 18.07 4.58 -7.06
N GLN A 24 17.62 3.75 -8.01
CA GLN A 24 17.98 3.89 -9.42
C GLN A 24 17.28 5.07 -10.11
N ALA A 25 16.10 5.46 -9.64
CA ALA A 25 15.35 6.59 -10.22
C ALA A 25 15.88 7.96 -9.75
N VAL A 26 16.48 8.07 -8.56
CA VAL A 26 16.91 9.35 -7.98
C VAL A 26 17.79 10.21 -8.90
N PRO A 27 18.81 9.68 -9.61
CA PRO A 27 19.62 10.51 -10.51
C PRO A 27 18.80 11.19 -11.63
N LEU A 28 17.78 10.51 -12.14
CA LEU A 28 16.87 11.05 -13.16
C LEU A 28 15.87 12.03 -12.55
N LEU A 29 15.34 11.70 -11.37
CA LEU A 29 14.38 12.55 -10.67
C LEU A 29 14.98 13.91 -10.28
N LYS A 30 16.25 13.97 -9.94
CA LYS A 30 16.96 15.23 -9.67
C LYS A 30 16.98 16.19 -10.86
N GLN A 31 16.72 15.73 -12.07
CA GLN A 31 16.66 16.54 -13.28
C GLN A 31 15.23 17.00 -13.62
N SER A 32 14.22 16.53 -12.87
CA SER A 32 12.81 16.83 -13.11
C SER A 32 12.37 18.07 -12.34
N LEU A 33 11.55 18.92 -12.99
CA LEU A 33 10.92 20.08 -12.35
C LEU A 33 9.74 19.71 -11.42
N ASN A 34 9.25 18.47 -11.50
CA ASN A 34 8.13 17.98 -10.69
C ASN A 34 8.36 16.53 -10.25
N ALA A 35 9.48 16.29 -9.57
CA ALA A 35 9.87 14.97 -9.14
C ALA A 35 8.98 14.44 -7.99
N SER A 36 8.49 13.21 -8.13
CA SER A 36 7.67 12.53 -7.11
C SER A 36 7.92 11.03 -7.11
N ILE A 37 8.03 10.45 -5.91
CA ILE A 37 8.03 9.01 -5.68
C ILE A 37 6.78 8.66 -4.90
N VAL A 38 6.01 7.68 -5.39
CA VAL A 38 4.84 7.14 -4.70
C VAL A 38 5.10 5.69 -4.35
N CYS A 39 5.30 5.42 -3.06
CA CYS A 39 5.47 4.08 -2.53
C CYS A 39 4.11 3.43 -2.27
N ILE A 40 3.94 2.17 -2.65
CA ILE A 40 2.68 1.44 -2.41
C ILE A 40 2.82 0.59 -1.15
N SER A 41 2.23 1.06 -0.06
CA SER A 41 2.05 0.31 1.18
C SER A 41 0.68 -0.40 1.21
N SER A 42 -0.03 -0.34 2.30
CA SER A 42 -1.37 -0.89 2.55
C SER A 42 -1.88 -0.33 3.88
N VAL A 43 -3.18 -0.43 4.15
CA VAL A 43 -3.70 -0.25 5.52
C VAL A 43 -3.06 -1.22 6.53
N ALA A 44 -2.57 -2.38 6.07
CA ALA A 44 -1.75 -3.30 6.85
C ALA A 44 -0.41 -2.68 7.32
N GLY A 45 0.01 -1.55 6.77
CA GLY A 45 1.12 -0.74 7.27
C GLY A 45 0.78 0.14 8.48
N ARG A 46 -0.47 0.12 8.95
CA ARG A 46 -0.95 0.83 10.15
C ARG A 46 -1.69 -0.07 11.13
N LEU A 47 -2.08 -1.26 10.69
CA LEU A 47 -2.87 -2.21 11.48
C LEU A 47 -2.12 -3.53 11.61
N GLY A 48 -2.39 -4.27 12.70
CA GLY A 48 -1.98 -5.66 12.80
C GLY A 48 -2.74 -6.51 11.78
N TYR A 49 -2.09 -7.54 11.23
CA TYR A 49 -2.75 -8.46 10.31
C TYR A 49 -2.38 -9.90 10.67
N ALA A 50 -3.29 -10.57 11.36
CA ALA A 50 -3.09 -11.94 11.80
C ALA A 50 -2.82 -12.88 10.61
N TYR A 51 -1.89 -13.81 10.78
CA TYR A 51 -1.44 -14.77 9.76
C TYR A 51 -0.80 -14.19 8.50
N ARG A 52 -0.50 -12.88 8.51
CA ARG A 52 0.13 -12.13 7.41
C ARG A 52 1.34 -11.33 7.88
N THR A 53 2.05 -11.82 8.89
CA THR A 53 3.17 -11.11 9.54
C THR A 53 4.22 -10.57 8.56
N PRO A 54 4.76 -11.32 7.57
CA PRO A 54 5.74 -10.78 6.64
C PRO A 54 5.17 -9.63 5.80
N TYR A 55 3.94 -9.79 5.34
CA TYR A 55 3.25 -8.76 4.58
C TYR A 55 3.06 -7.48 5.40
N ALA A 56 2.48 -7.58 6.60
CA ALA A 56 2.28 -6.43 7.47
C ALA A 56 3.60 -5.75 7.81
N ALA A 57 4.62 -6.50 8.21
CA ALA A 57 5.95 -5.97 8.52
C ALA A 57 6.55 -5.17 7.36
N THR A 58 6.49 -5.72 6.12
CA THR A 58 6.99 -5.00 4.94
C THR A 58 6.17 -3.74 4.64
N LYS A 59 4.86 -3.76 4.86
CA LYS A 59 3.99 -2.59 4.61
C LYS A 59 4.20 -1.48 5.65
N TRP A 60 4.49 -1.80 6.90
CA TRP A 60 4.97 -0.85 7.90
C TRP A 60 6.34 -0.26 7.52
N ALA A 61 7.28 -1.11 7.09
CA ALA A 61 8.61 -0.69 6.68
C ALA A 61 8.59 0.30 5.49
N ILE A 62 7.67 0.11 4.53
CA ILE A 62 7.50 1.03 3.38
C ILE A 62 7.09 2.44 3.85
N ILE A 63 6.30 2.56 4.90
CA ILE A 63 5.94 3.87 5.46
C ILE A 63 7.19 4.56 6.03
N GLY A 64 8.01 3.82 6.77
CA GLY A 64 9.29 4.33 7.28
C GLY A 64 10.24 4.72 6.15
N LEU A 65 10.38 3.87 5.13
CA LEU A 65 11.18 4.15 3.94
C LEU A 65 10.72 5.44 3.25
N ALA A 66 9.43 5.60 2.97
CA ALA A 66 8.90 6.79 2.31
C ALA A 66 9.15 8.08 3.11
N LYS A 67 9.01 8.02 4.43
CA LYS A 67 9.28 9.16 5.32
C LYS A 67 10.75 9.56 5.34
N SER A 68 11.65 8.59 5.43
CA SER A 68 13.10 8.83 5.41
C SER A 68 13.55 9.41 4.08
N LEU A 69 13.14 8.80 2.97
CA LEU A 69 13.44 9.32 1.63
C LEU A 69 12.86 10.72 1.40
N ALA A 70 11.70 11.05 1.96
CA ALA A 70 11.14 12.40 1.87
C ALA A 70 12.04 13.46 2.51
N ILE A 71 12.67 13.13 3.63
CA ILE A 71 13.62 14.02 4.30
C ILE A 71 14.93 14.12 3.51
N GLU A 72 15.49 12.99 3.10
CA GLU A 72 16.78 12.91 2.42
C GLU A 72 16.75 13.56 1.01
N LEU A 73 15.66 13.38 0.28
CA LEU A 73 15.53 13.83 -1.11
C LEU A 73 14.84 15.18 -1.25
N GLY A 74 14.20 15.68 -0.18
CA GLY A 74 13.53 16.99 -0.15
C GLY A 74 14.42 18.14 -0.60
N PRO A 75 15.69 18.27 -0.13
CA PRO A 75 16.61 19.30 -0.61
C PRO A 75 16.90 19.26 -2.11
N SER A 76 16.65 18.12 -2.76
CA SER A 76 16.77 17.96 -4.22
C SER A 76 15.43 18.19 -4.95
N GLY A 77 14.38 18.67 -4.28
CA GLY A 77 13.07 18.91 -4.88
C GLY A 77 12.26 17.65 -5.16
N ILE A 78 12.65 16.49 -4.63
CA ILE A 78 11.94 15.22 -4.84
C ILE A 78 10.99 14.96 -3.67
N ARG A 79 9.71 14.86 -3.96
CA ARG A 79 8.66 14.51 -2.99
C ARG A 79 8.50 13.00 -2.90
N VAL A 80 8.31 12.48 -1.70
CA VAL A 80 8.10 11.04 -1.49
C VAL A 80 6.89 10.83 -0.58
N ASN A 81 5.93 10.03 -1.03
CA ASN A 81 4.73 9.71 -0.27
C ASN A 81 4.42 8.22 -0.34
N ALA A 82 3.67 7.71 0.63
CA ALA A 82 3.14 6.34 0.63
C ALA A 82 1.62 6.35 0.45
N LEU A 83 1.11 5.50 -0.44
CA LEU A 83 -0.31 5.19 -0.53
C LEU A 83 -0.61 3.91 0.24
N LEU A 84 -1.71 3.91 0.97
CA LEU A 84 -2.18 2.81 1.78
C LEU A 84 -3.58 2.36 1.30
N PRO A 85 -3.64 1.58 0.21
CA PRO A 85 -4.92 1.02 -0.23
C PRO A 85 -5.51 0.08 0.83
N GLY A 86 -6.83 0.09 0.93
CA GLY A 86 -7.60 -0.86 1.72
C GLY A 86 -7.91 -2.14 0.97
N ILE A 87 -9.16 -2.58 1.05
CA ILE A 87 -9.69 -3.73 0.32
C ILE A 87 -10.03 -3.23 -1.09
N VAL A 88 -9.21 -3.59 -2.07
CA VAL A 88 -9.37 -3.13 -3.47
C VAL A 88 -10.05 -4.22 -4.27
N GLU A 89 -11.14 -3.86 -4.96
CA GLU A 89 -11.88 -4.73 -5.89
C GLU A 89 -10.99 -5.32 -6.96
N GLY A 90 -11.30 -6.53 -7.40
CA GLY A 90 -10.67 -7.22 -8.51
C GLY A 90 -10.33 -8.68 -8.22
N PRO A 91 -9.79 -9.40 -9.20
CA PRO A 91 -9.65 -10.86 -9.16
C PRO A 91 -8.86 -11.39 -7.95
N ARG A 92 -7.94 -10.57 -7.42
CA ARG A 92 -7.14 -10.96 -6.26
C ARG A 92 -7.98 -11.06 -4.99
N ILE A 93 -8.84 -10.07 -4.72
CA ILE A 93 -9.67 -10.10 -3.49
C ILE A 93 -10.81 -11.11 -3.66
N GLU A 94 -11.38 -11.24 -4.85
CA GLU A 94 -12.39 -12.24 -5.18
C GLU A 94 -11.88 -13.65 -4.85
N LYS A 95 -10.65 -13.96 -5.29
CA LYS A 95 -10.00 -15.24 -4.96
C LYS A 95 -9.82 -15.41 -3.44
N VAL A 96 -9.36 -14.37 -2.74
CA VAL A 96 -9.14 -14.43 -1.28
C VAL A 96 -10.47 -14.67 -0.54
N ILE A 97 -11.54 -14.01 -0.95
CA ILE A 97 -12.89 -14.18 -0.40
C ILE A 97 -13.39 -15.60 -0.66
N SER A 98 -13.25 -16.09 -1.91
CA SER A 98 -13.67 -17.44 -2.30
C SER A 98 -12.94 -18.52 -1.51
N ASP A 99 -11.59 -18.45 -1.44
CA ASP A 99 -10.76 -19.43 -0.71
C ASP A 99 -11.14 -19.45 0.79
N ARG A 100 -11.43 -18.28 1.36
CA ARG A 100 -11.79 -18.17 2.78
C ARG A 100 -13.22 -18.65 3.06
N ALA A 101 -14.16 -18.32 2.18
CA ALA A 101 -15.54 -18.83 2.25
C ALA A 101 -15.56 -20.36 2.23
N GLN A 102 -14.81 -20.97 1.32
CA GLN A 102 -14.66 -22.43 1.23
C GLN A 102 -14.06 -23.02 2.52
N THR A 103 -13.04 -22.40 3.09
CA THR A 103 -12.38 -22.85 4.32
C THR A 103 -13.32 -22.80 5.52
N LEU A 104 -14.20 -21.80 5.59
CA LEU A 104 -15.14 -21.59 6.68
C LEU A 104 -16.50 -22.30 6.47
N GLY A 105 -16.76 -22.84 5.28
CA GLY A 105 -18.02 -23.49 4.94
C GLY A 105 -19.21 -22.54 4.83
N ILE A 106 -18.95 -21.28 4.46
CA ILE A 106 -19.96 -20.23 4.22
C ILE A 106 -20.00 -19.85 2.74
N THR A 107 -21.01 -19.08 2.34
CA THR A 107 -21.12 -18.61 0.98
C THR A 107 -20.12 -17.48 0.65
N TYR A 108 -19.87 -17.25 -0.66
CA TYR A 108 -19.06 -16.11 -1.10
C TYR A 108 -19.63 -14.78 -0.60
N ASP A 109 -20.94 -14.61 -0.73
CA ASP A 109 -21.64 -13.36 -0.37
C ASP A 109 -21.56 -13.07 1.14
N GLU A 110 -21.68 -14.10 1.99
CA GLU A 110 -21.48 -13.96 3.43
C GLU A 110 -20.06 -13.53 3.75
N MET A 111 -19.05 -14.13 3.12
CA MET A 111 -17.65 -13.77 3.33
C MET A 111 -17.34 -12.38 2.79
N GLU A 112 -17.84 -12.00 1.63
CA GLU A 112 -17.70 -10.66 1.07
C GLU A 112 -18.30 -9.61 2.01
N GLN A 113 -19.49 -9.89 2.54
CA GLN A 113 -20.15 -8.99 3.50
C GLN A 113 -19.32 -8.80 4.78
N GLU A 114 -18.63 -9.85 5.26
CA GLU A 114 -17.71 -9.72 6.38
C GLU A 114 -16.54 -8.78 6.07
N TYR A 115 -15.99 -8.82 4.84
CA TYR A 115 -14.95 -7.88 4.41
C TYR A 115 -15.49 -6.45 4.33
N ILE A 116 -16.66 -6.25 3.75
CA ILE A 116 -17.32 -4.95 3.62
C ILE A 116 -17.66 -4.36 4.99
N ASN A 117 -18.07 -5.18 5.95
CA ASN A 117 -18.40 -4.73 7.31
C ASN A 117 -17.20 -4.17 8.09
N LYS A 118 -15.97 -4.51 7.69
CA LYS A 118 -14.74 -3.91 8.25
C LYS A 118 -14.45 -2.51 7.74
N VAL A 119 -15.18 -2.04 6.73
CA VAL A 119 -14.99 -0.74 6.10
C VAL A 119 -16.12 0.19 6.52
N SER A 120 -15.80 1.35 7.10
CA SER A 120 -16.82 2.31 7.57
C SER A 120 -17.77 2.76 6.45
N LEU A 121 -17.24 2.97 5.23
CA LEU A 121 -18.05 3.34 4.06
C LEU A 121 -18.84 2.18 3.45
N ARG A 122 -18.75 0.96 4.03
CA ARG A 122 -19.48 -0.23 3.58
C ARG A 122 -19.33 -0.54 2.09
N ARG A 123 -18.15 -0.31 1.55
CA ARG A 123 -17.79 -0.65 0.17
C ARG A 123 -16.28 -0.86 0.04
N MET A 124 -15.89 -1.65 -0.93
CA MET A 124 -14.49 -1.79 -1.32
C MET A 124 -14.02 -0.53 -2.07
N VAL A 125 -12.71 -0.39 -2.17
CA VAL A 125 -12.03 0.63 -2.99
C VAL A 125 -11.82 0.06 -4.38
N ASN A 126 -11.98 0.87 -5.43
CA ASN A 126 -11.59 0.42 -6.77
C ASN A 126 -10.16 0.86 -7.13
N ALA A 127 -9.58 0.26 -8.15
CA ALA A 127 -8.21 0.56 -8.58
C ALA A 127 -8.07 2.03 -9.05
N GLN A 128 -9.12 2.61 -9.61
CA GLN A 128 -9.13 4.00 -10.08
C GLN A 128 -9.01 4.99 -8.92
N ASP A 129 -9.59 4.68 -7.74
CA ASP A 129 -9.44 5.52 -6.54
C ASP A 129 -7.97 5.65 -6.14
N VAL A 130 -7.23 4.54 -6.19
CA VAL A 130 -5.79 4.52 -5.90
C VAL A 130 -5.01 5.28 -6.97
N ALA A 131 -5.33 5.07 -8.25
CA ALA A 131 -4.70 5.75 -9.36
C ALA A 131 -4.93 7.27 -9.33
N ASN A 132 -6.14 7.72 -9.00
CA ASN A 132 -6.48 9.14 -8.86
C ASN A 132 -5.64 9.81 -7.76
N GLN A 133 -5.45 9.14 -6.63
CA GLN A 133 -4.60 9.68 -5.55
C GLN A 133 -3.12 9.72 -5.95
N ALA A 134 -2.63 8.71 -6.67
CA ALA A 134 -1.27 8.73 -7.21
C ALA A 134 -1.09 9.88 -8.22
N LEU A 135 -2.04 10.07 -9.13
CA LEU A 135 -2.04 11.17 -10.10
C LEU A 135 -2.03 12.53 -9.39
N PHE A 136 -2.86 12.72 -8.37
CA PHE A 136 -2.87 13.95 -7.57
C PHE A 136 -1.48 14.23 -6.97
N LEU A 137 -0.86 13.24 -6.32
CA LEU A 137 0.46 13.39 -5.71
C LEU A 137 1.57 13.66 -6.72
N CYS A 138 1.46 13.12 -7.93
CA CYS A 138 2.42 13.34 -9.01
C CYS A 138 2.18 14.66 -9.78
N SER A 139 1.01 15.27 -9.61
CA SER A 139 0.67 16.53 -10.30
C SER A 139 1.23 17.78 -9.59
N PRO A 140 1.24 18.95 -10.25
CA PRO A 140 1.60 20.20 -9.59
C PRO A 140 0.72 20.57 -8.41
N THR A 141 -0.53 20.08 -8.33
CA THR A 141 -1.42 20.34 -7.19
C THR A 141 -0.96 19.64 -5.90
N GLY A 142 -0.16 18.58 -6.03
CA GLY A 142 0.46 17.88 -4.90
C GLY A 142 1.85 18.42 -4.49
N MET A 143 2.29 19.57 -5.02
CA MET A 143 3.68 20.04 -4.90
C MET A 143 4.18 20.27 -3.47
N ASN A 144 3.29 20.50 -2.52
CA ASN A 144 3.63 20.70 -1.11
C ASN A 144 3.33 19.46 -0.22
N ILE A 145 3.06 18.30 -0.84
CA ILE A 145 2.77 17.05 -0.13
C ILE A 145 3.97 16.12 -0.25
N SER A 146 4.68 15.92 0.87
CA SER A 146 5.81 15.00 0.99
C SER A 146 5.86 14.38 2.39
N GLY A 147 6.37 13.16 2.51
CA GLY A 147 6.47 12.41 3.76
C GLY A 147 5.12 11.89 4.29
N GLN A 148 4.05 11.98 3.49
CA GLN A 148 2.73 11.58 3.92
C GLN A 148 2.44 10.10 3.65
N SER A 149 1.56 9.55 4.47
CA SER A 149 1.02 8.19 4.34
C SER A 149 -0.49 8.29 4.22
N ILE A 150 -0.99 8.18 3.00
CA ILE A 150 -2.39 8.49 2.66
C ILE A 150 -3.15 7.19 2.45
N SER A 151 -4.17 6.99 3.28
CA SER A 151 -5.06 5.83 3.16
C SER A 151 -6.15 6.07 2.11
N ILE A 152 -6.33 5.09 1.23
CA ILE A 152 -7.46 4.99 0.30
C ILE A 152 -8.18 3.68 0.66
N CYS A 153 -9.06 3.72 1.66
CA CYS A 153 -9.54 2.49 2.28
C CYS A 153 -10.99 2.53 2.73
N GLY A 154 -11.71 3.64 2.54
CA GLY A 154 -13.06 3.79 3.06
C GLY A 154 -13.13 3.71 4.60
N ASN A 155 -12.01 3.96 5.29
CA ASN A 155 -11.79 3.79 6.72
C ASN A 155 -11.97 2.32 7.16
N VAL A 156 -10.94 1.50 6.86
CA VAL A 156 -10.81 0.15 7.43
C VAL A 156 -10.31 0.28 8.86
N GLU A 157 -11.03 -0.27 9.81
CA GLU A 157 -10.74 -0.18 11.24
C GLU A 157 -9.97 -1.39 11.78
N VAL A 158 -10.21 -2.58 11.19
CA VAL A 158 -9.57 -3.85 11.55
C VAL A 158 -9.28 -4.68 10.29
N LEU A 159 -8.32 -5.61 10.40
CA LEU A 159 -7.97 -6.54 9.33
C LEU A 159 -8.18 -8.01 9.75
#